data_ae095e6d7aa09856090f0a1963bffdb4
#
_entry.id   ae095e6d7aa09856090f0a1963bffdb4
#
_cell.length_a   1.000
_cell.length_b   1.000
_cell.length_c   1.000
_cell.angle_alpha   90.00
_cell.angle_beta   90.00
_cell.angle_gamma   90.00
#
_symmetry.space_group_name_H-M   'P 1'
#
loop_
_entity.id
_entity.type
_entity.pdbx_description
1 polymer ?
#
loop_
_entity_poly.entity_id
_entity_poly.type
_entity_poly.pdbx_seq_one_letter_code
_entity_poly.pdbx_strand_id
1 'polypeptide(L)'
;IRVAKDYLEPNGYRMQGVRIDSGDMAYLSKKIRKALDEAGMQDCNIVVSNSLDEYLIKSLIDQGAQINSMGVGENLVCSKSAPVFGGVYKMSSVYENGEMIPKIKVSENVEKVTNPGFKDLYRIYDKESGKAIGDLMTLHGEVIDPKKDLTIYHQMNSWKNKTIPGGNY
;
A
#
# COMPACT_ATOMS: atom_id res chain seq x y z
N ILE A 1 -29.55 20.19 -9.77
CA ILE A 1 -30.80 19.81 -10.48
C ILE A 1 -31.25 20.94 -11.37
N ARG A 2 -31.45 22.17 -10.83
CA ARG A 2 -31.95 23.31 -11.65
C ARG A 2 -31.06 23.55 -12.88
N VAL A 3 -29.76 23.66 -12.72
CA VAL A 3 -28.80 23.84 -13.85
C VAL A 3 -28.92 22.71 -14.88
N ALA A 4 -29.07 21.47 -14.40
CA ALA A 4 -29.24 20.33 -15.28
C ALA A 4 -30.49 20.46 -16.15
N LYS A 5 -31.62 20.77 -15.54
CA LYS A 5 -32.91 20.86 -16.23
C LYS A 5 -33.06 22.12 -17.07
N ASP A 6 -32.63 23.29 -16.55
CA ASP A 6 -32.82 24.57 -17.20
C ASP A 6 -31.81 24.88 -18.29
N TYR A 7 -30.63 24.24 -18.22
CA TYR A 7 -29.53 24.54 -19.15
C TYR A 7 -28.95 23.32 -19.86
N LEU A 8 -28.58 22.26 -19.14
CA LEU A 8 -27.86 21.11 -19.76
C LEU A 8 -28.80 20.32 -20.68
N GLU A 9 -29.93 19.86 -20.18
CA GLU A 9 -30.90 19.05 -20.94
C GLU A 9 -31.42 19.76 -22.20
N PRO A 10 -31.82 21.06 -22.18
CA PRO A 10 -32.25 21.77 -23.37
C PRO A 10 -31.14 21.92 -24.44
N ASN A 11 -29.88 21.85 -24.04
CA ASN A 11 -28.71 21.88 -24.93
C ASN A 11 -28.18 20.48 -25.31
N GLY A 12 -28.93 19.43 -25.02
CA GLY A 12 -28.54 18.04 -25.36
C GLY A 12 -27.51 17.43 -24.46
N TYR A 13 -27.22 18.02 -23.29
CA TYR A 13 -26.26 17.49 -22.33
C TYR A 13 -26.94 16.82 -21.14
N ARG A 14 -26.28 15.82 -20.57
CA ARG A 14 -26.70 15.14 -19.35
C ARG A 14 -25.71 15.41 -18.23
N MET A 15 -26.21 15.73 -17.04
CA MET A 15 -25.37 15.91 -15.85
C MET A 15 -24.76 14.56 -15.44
N GLN A 16 -23.44 14.46 -15.46
CA GLN A 16 -22.69 13.22 -15.17
C GLN A 16 -22.55 12.96 -13.67
N GLY A 17 -22.43 13.99 -12.87
CA GLY A 17 -22.23 13.84 -11.44
C GLY A 17 -22.24 15.14 -10.67
N VAL A 18 -22.30 15.00 -9.35
CA VAL A 18 -22.16 16.08 -8.36
C VAL A 18 -21.07 15.73 -7.37
N ARG A 19 -20.39 16.75 -6.84
CA ARG A 19 -19.32 16.58 -5.86
C ARG A 19 -19.71 17.16 -4.51
N ILE A 20 -19.44 16.39 -3.44
CA ILE A 20 -19.55 16.82 -2.06
C ILE A 20 -18.15 16.98 -1.51
N ASP A 21 -17.78 18.16 -1.04
CA ASP A 21 -16.44 18.50 -0.59
C ASP A 21 -16.40 18.97 0.88
N SER A 22 -17.53 18.99 1.56
CA SER A 22 -17.63 19.44 2.96
C SER A 22 -18.93 19.01 3.62
N GLY A 23 -18.99 19.12 4.95
CA GLY A 23 -20.15 18.76 5.74
C GLY A 23 -20.26 17.26 6.01
N ASP A 24 -21.39 16.81 6.51
CA ASP A 24 -21.67 15.39 6.74
C ASP A 24 -21.92 14.67 5.41
N MET A 25 -20.89 14.04 4.89
CA MET A 25 -20.92 13.40 3.58
C MET A 25 -21.89 12.20 3.54
N ALA A 26 -22.06 11.47 4.65
CA ALA A 26 -22.99 10.34 4.70
C ALA A 26 -24.45 10.84 4.62
N TYR A 27 -24.77 11.84 5.40
CA TYR A 27 -26.11 12.47 5.36
C TYR A 27 -26.38 13.14 4.03
N LEU A 28 -25.43 13.97 3.56
CA LEU A 28 -25.59 14.75 2.32
C LEU A 28 -25.72 13.85 1.09
N SER A 29 -24.92 12.77 1.00
CA SER A 29 -25.01 11.85 -0.14
C SER A 29 -26.37 11.18 -0.24
N LYS A 30 -26.95 10.74 0.89
CA LYS A 30 -28.30 10.17 0.93
C LYS A 30 -29.36 11.19 0.51
N LYS A 31 -29.26 12.42 1.02
CA LYS A 31 -30.18 13.49 0.68
C LYS A 31 -30.10 13.88 -0.79
N ILE A 32 -28.89 14.01 -1.32
CA ILE A 32 -28.64 14.33 -2.73
C ILE A 32 -29.10 13.18 -3.63
N ARG A 33 -28.82 11.93 -3.28
CA ARG A 33 -29.27 10.77 -4.06
C ARG A 33 -30.79 10.76 -4.20
N LYS A 34 -31.49 10.95 -3.09
CA LYS A 34 -32.95 11.03 -3.10
C LYS A 34 -33.45 12.15 -4.03
N ALA A 35 -32.89 13.35 -3.93
CA ALA A 35 -33.27 14.48 -4.76
C ALA A 35 -32.98 14.26 -6.26
N LEU A 36 -31.87 13.62 -6.58
CA LEU A 36 -31.51 13.26 -7.95
C LEU A 36 -32.48 12.21 -8.53
N ASP A 37 -32.83 11.20 -7.73
CA ASP A 37 -33.78 10.15 -8.13
C ASP A 37 -35.19 10.72 -8.39
N GLU A 38 -35.69 11.59 -7.50
CA GLU A 38 -36.96 12.32 -7.67
C GLU A 38 -36.96 13.23 -8.89
N ALA A 39 -35.79 13.71 -9.31
CA ALA A 39 -35.62 14.54 -10.51
C ALA A 39 -35.44 13.73 -11.82
N GLY A 40 -35.43 12.38 -11.75
CA GLY A 40 -35.18 11.51 -12.91
C GLY A 40 -33.71 11.42 -13.32
N MET A 41 -32.76 11.59 -12.37
CA MET A 41 -31.32 11.61 -12.57
C MET A 41 -30.61 10.46 -11.82
N GLN A 42 -31.16 9.23 -11.95
CA GLN A 42 -30.62 8.04 -11.30
C GLN A 42 -29.21 7.69 -11.78
N ASP A 43 -28.87 8.08 -13.01
CA ASP A 43 -27.57 7.91 -13.65
C ASP A 43 -26.52 8.95 -13.21
N CYS A 44 -26.92 10.00 -12.49
CA CYS A 44 -26.00 11.02 -12.00
C CYS A 44 -25.17 10.51 -10.82
N ASN A 45 -23.85 10.51 -10.96
CA ASN A 45 -22.94 10.04 -9.93
C ASN A 45 -22.78 11.04 -8.78
N ILE A 46 -22.51 10.52 -7.58
CA ILE A 46 -22.12 11.30 -6.41
C ILE A 46 -20.66 11.03 -6.08
N VAL A 47 -19.86 12.07 -6.14
CA VAL A 47 -18.43 12.03 -5.83
C VAL A 47 -18.20 12.75 -4.50
N VAL A 48 -17.38 12.18 -3.63
CA VAL A 48 -16.94 12.85 -2.40
C VAL A 48 -15.43 13.04 -2.40
N SER A 49 -14.98 14.10 -1.78
CA SER A 49 -13.58 14.44 -1.60
C SER A 49 -13.40 15.26 -0.33
N ASN A 50 -12.18 15.61 0.00
CA ASN A 50 -11.74 16.31 1.20
C ASN A 50 -11.29 15.37 2.33
N SER A 51 -9.99 15.36 2.56
CA SER A 51 -9.31 14.70 3.67
C SER A 51 -9.69 13.23 3.90
N LEU A 52 -10.08 12.54 2.83
CA LEU A 52 -10.44 11.12 2.89
C LEU A 52 -9.21 10.28 3.21
N ASP A 53 -9.42 9.33 4.10
CA ASP A 53 -8.49 8.26 4.44
C ASP A 53 -9.27 6.92 4.59
N GLU A 54 -8.55 5.85 4.84
CA GLU A 54 -9.13 4.50 4.97
C GLU A 54 -10.18 4.41 6.09
N TYR A 55 -10.01 5.15 7.18
CA TYR A 55 -10.91 5.14 8.32
C TYR A 55 -12.21 5.89 8.01
N LEU A 56 -12.09 7.09 7.43
CA LEU A 56 -13.25 7.87 7.03
C LEU A 56 -14.04 7.18 5.91
N ILE A 57 -13.36 6.60 4.93
CA ILE A 57 -13.98 5.81 3.86
C ILE A 57 -14.79 4.65 4.45
N LYS A 58 -14.16 3.87 5.34
CA LYS A 58 -14.87 2.78 6.02
C LYS A 58 -16.10 3.30 6.79
N SER A 59 -15.95 4.38 7.54
CA SER A 59 -17.05 5.00 8.28
C SER A 59 -18.21 5.44 7.36
N LEU A 60 -17.91 6.06 6.23
CA LEU A 60 -18.92 6.46 5.23
C LEU A 60 -19.68 5.26 4.68
N ILE A 61 -18.98 4.17 4.38
CA ILE A 61 -19.58 2.91 3.89
C ILE A 61 -20.48 2.30 4.98
N ASP A 62 -19.98 2.19 6.22
CA ASP A 62 -20.72 1.63 7.35
C ASP A 62 -22.01 2.43 7.66
N GLN A 63 -21.98 3.74 7.43
CA GLN A 63 -23.13 4.63 7.54
C GLN A 63 -24.12 4.53 6.35
N GLY A 64 -23.81 3.73 5.33
CA GLY A 64 -24.63 3.57 4.14
C GLY A 64 -24.67 4.82 3.25
N ALA A 65 -23.57 5.56 3.16
CA ALA A 65 -23.46 6.70 2.27
C ALA A 65 -23.68 6.30 0.81
N GLN A 66 -24.39 7.15 0.05
CA GLN A 66 -24.73 6.91 -1.35
C GLN A 66 -23.68 7.57 -2.24
N ILE A 67 -22.55 6.92 -2.42
CA ILE A 67 -21.36 7.45 -3.08
C ILE A 67 -20.94 6.51 -4.21
N ASN A 68 -20.66 7.06 -5.39
CA ASN A 68 -20.20 6.31 -6.55
C ASN A 68 -18.67 6.33 -6.70
N SER A 69 -18.03 7.43 -6.30
CA SER A 69 -16.56 7.55 -6.34
C SER A 69 -16.03 8.49 -5.27
N MET A 70 -14.76 8.33 -4.94
CA MET A 70 -14.08 9.04 -3.87
C MET A 70 -12.76 9.61 -4.37
N GLY A 71 -12.54 10.92 -4.17
CA GLY A 71 -11.27 11.59 -4.44
C GLY A 71 -10.38 11.55 -3.21
N VAL A 72 -9.41 10.64 -3.18
CA VAL A 72 -8.42 10.53 -2.10
C VAL A 72 -7.13 11.19 -2.56
N GLY A 73 -6.68 12.21 -1.84
CA GLY A 73 -5.53 13.03 -2.23
C GLY A 73 -4.48 13.11 -1.13
N GLU A 74 -4.50 14.19 -0.36
CA GLU A 74 -3.48 14.55 0.62
C GLU A 74 -3.09 13.39 1.56
N ASN A 75 -4.04 12.75 2.20
CA ASN A 75 -3.76 11.69 3.17
C ASN A 75 -3.06 10.48 2.53
N LEU A 76 -3.36 10.18 1.25
CA LEU A 76 -2.70 9.11 0.50
C LEU A 76 -1.29 9.53 0.06
N VAL A 77 -1.16 10.72 -0.53
CA VAL A 77 0.13 11.19 -1.09
C VAL A 77 1.16 11.46 0.01
N CYS A 78 0.73 12.05 1.13
CA CYS A 78 1.62 12.35 2.25
C CYS A 78 1.84 11.17 3.18
N SER A 79 1.11 10.05 3.03
CA SER A 79 1.15 8.93 3.99
C SER A 79 1.02 9.42 5.43
N LYS A 80 -0.04 10.17 5.74
CA LYS A 80 -0.20 11.00 6.94
C LYS A 80 0.13 10.29 8.27
N SER A 81 -0.13 8.99 8.36
CA SER A 81 0.19 8.18 9.53
C SER A 81 1.68 7.88 9.70
N ALA A 82 2.45 7.89 8.59
CA ALA A 82 3.89 7.64 8.58
C ALA A 82 4.58 8.41 7.42
N PRO A 83 4.64 9.75 7.47
CA PRO A 83 5.03 10.58 6.32
C PRO A 83 6.52 10.56 6.02
N VAL A 84 7.33 9.95 6.88
CA VAL A 84 8.79 9.94 6.75
C VAL A 84 9.32 8.51 6.82
N PHE A 85 10.10 8.14 5.81
CA PHE A 85 10.93 6.94 5.86
C PHE A 85 12.28 7.27 6.49
N GLY A 86 12.56 6.71 7.66
CA GLY A 86 13.87 6.82 8.30
C GLY A 86 14.92 6.08 7.48
N GLY A 87 15.92 6.78 6.98
CA GLY A 87 17.07 6.20 6.30
C GLY A 87 18.20 5.91 7.28
N VAL A 88 18.81 4.74 7.15
CA VAL A 88 20.00 4.36 7.92
C VAL A 88 21.07 3.83 6.98
N TYR A 89 22.29 4.35 7.12
CA TYR A 89 23.46 3.88 6.38
C TYR A 89 24.51 3.38 7.35
N LYS A 90 24.99 2.15 7.16
CA LYS A 90 26.02 1.55 8.00
C LYS A 90 26.95 0.70 7.15
N MET A 91 28.24 0.75 7.47
CA MET A 91 29.25 -0.09 6.85
C MET A 91 29.01 -1.56 7.23
N SER A 92 28.95 -2.45 6.25
CA SER A 92 28.80 -3.90 6.46
C SER A 92 30.00 -4.69 5.96
N SER A 93 30.84 -4.09 5.11
CA SER A 93 32.09 -4.67 4.64
C SER A 93 33.01 -3.61 4.09
N VAL A 94 34.28 -3.89 4.01
CA VAL A 94 35.29 -3.10 3.31
C VAL A 94 36.08 -4.03 2.38
N TYR A 95 36.59 -3.45 1.29
CA TYR A 95 37.48 -4.18 0.37
C TYR A 95 38.90 -3.78 0.63
N GLU A 96 39.74 -4.72 1.11
CA GLU A 96 41.15 -4.49 1.45
C GLU A 96 41.99 -5.60 0.86
N ASN A 97 43.09 -5.25 0.19
CA ASN A 97 44.08 -6.20 -0.38
C ASN A 97 43.48 -7.28 -1.30
N GLY A 98 42.39 -6.95 -2.02
CA GLY A 98 41.73 -7.89 -2.92
C GLY A 98 40.68 -8.78 -2.25
N GLU A 99 40.41 -8.60 -0.96
CA GLU A 99 39.44 -9.38 -0.21
C GLU A 99 38.33 -8.52 0.40
N MET A 100 37.13 -9.08 0.48
CA MET A 100 35.99 -8.47 1.13
C MET A 100 36.00 -8.83 2.61
N ILE A 101 36.30 -7.85 3.47
CA ILE A 101 36.34 -8.03 4.92
C ILE A 101 35.02 -7.59 5.54
N PRO A 102 34.27 -8.51 6.16
CA PRO A 102 33.01 -8.16 6.81
C PRO A 102 33.24 -7.23 8.01
N LYS A 103 32.38 -6.26 8.17
CA LYS A 103 32.39 -5.32 9.30
C LYS A 103 31.01 -5.32 9.98
N ILE A 104 31.02 -5.19 11.28
CA ILE A 104 29.81 -5.13 12.09
C ILE A 104 29.82 -3.89 12.98
N LYS A 105 28.68 -3.22 13.06
CA LYS A 105 28.48 -2.18 14.09
C LYS A 105 27.92 -2.85 15.34
N VAL A 106 28.71 -2.88 16.41
CA VAL A 106 28.23 -3.29 17.73
C VAL A 106 27.36 -2.18 18.33
N SER A 107 26.21 -2.53 18.86
CA SER A 107 25.27 -1.59 19.50
C SER A 107 24.49 -2.31 20.59
N GLU A 108 24.20 -1.63 21.69
CA GLU A 108 23.30 -2.13 22.73
C GLU A 108 21.85 -2.31 22.21
N ASN A 109 21.44 -1.51 21.24
CA ASN A 109 20.19 -1.71 20.55
C ASN A 109 20.38 -2.72 19.41
N VAL A 110 19.80 -3.89 19.59
CA VAL A 110 19.89 -5.03 18.67
C VAL A 110 19.43 -4.69 17.26
N GLU A 111 18.41 -3.82 17.11
CA GLU A 111 17.91 -3.35 15.81
C GLU A 111 18.95 -2.51 15.04
N LYS A 112 19.96 -1.99 15.74
CA LYS A 112 21.05 -1.20 15.15
C LYS A 112 22.28 -2.02 14.80
N VAL A 113 22.32 -3.30 15.15
CA VAL A 113 23.39 -4.21 14.77
C VAL A 113 23.28 -4.50 13.28
N THR A 114 24.40 -4.33 12.55
CA THR A 114 24.42 -4.62 11.11
C THR A 114 24.70 -6.10 10.86
N ASN A 115 24.08 -6.67 9.85
CA ASN A 115 24.54 -7.93 9.28
C ASN A 115 25.84 -7.69 8.50
N PRO A 116 26.96 -8.34 8.86
CA PRO A 116 28.24 -8.17 8.18
C PRO A 116 28.24 -8.80 6.79
N GLY A 117 29.16 -8.33 5.96
CA GLY A 117 29.41 -8.85 4.62
C GLY A 117 28.68 -8.11 3.51
N PHE A 118 29.11 -8.33 2.28
CA PHE A 118 28.41 -7.87 1.08
C PHE A 118 27.32 -8.88 0.74
N LYS A 119 26.08 -8.42 0.56
CA LYS A 119 24.88 -9.28 0.54
C LYS A 119 23.97 -9.00 -0.64
N ASP A 120 23.28 -10.05 -1.05
CA ASP A 120 22.18 -10.00 -2.00
C ASP A 120 20.86 -10.20 -1.26
N LEU A 121 19.80 -9.59 -1.76
CA LEU A 121 18.45 -9.71 -1.23
C LEU A 121 17.51 -10.26 -2.31
N TYR A 122 16.85 -11.35 -2.00
CA TYR A 122 15.90 -12.01 -2.89
C TYR A 122 14.51 -12.03 -2.26
N ARG A 123 13.50 -11.78 -3.06
CA ARG A 123 12.10 -12.04 -2.70
C ARG A 123 11.68 -13.37 -3.29
N ILE A 124 11.22 -14.25 -2.43
CA ILE A 124 10.78 -15.60 -2.80
C ILE A 124 9.30 -15.58 -3.06
N TYR A 125 8.90 -16.11 -4.21
CA TYR A 125 7.51 -16.23 -4.60
C TYR A 125 7.11 -17.70 -4.65
N ASP A 126 5.92 -18.01 -4.17
CA ASP A 126 5.30 -19.31 -4.38
C ASP A 126 4.93 -19.48 -5.85
N LYS A 127 5.37 -20.59 -6.44
CA LYS A 127 5.28 -20.82 -7.87
C LYS A 127 3.85 -21.01 -8.38
N GLU A 128 2.95 -21.56 -7.56
CA GLU A 128 1.56 -21.78 -7.95
C GLU A 128 0.73 -20.50 -7.81
N SER A 129 0.83 -19.84 -6.66
CA SER A 129 0.01 -18.68 -6.34
C SER A 129 0.59 -17.36 -6.82
N GLY A 130 1.89 -17.31 -7.16
CA GLY A 130 2.61 -16.08 -7.49
C GLY A 130 2.74 -15.09 -6.33
N LYS A 131 2.42 -15.50 -5.10
CA LYS A 131 2.48 -14.63 -3.92
C LYS A 131 3.86 -14.66 -3.29
N ALA A 132 4.31 -13.52 -2.79
CA ALA A 132 5.51 -13.44 -1.99
C ALA A 132 5.34 -14.23 -0.67
N ILE A 133 6.30 -15.12 -0.38
CA ILE A 133 6.26 -16.04 0.78
C ILE A 133 7.41 -15.82 1.75
N GLY A 134 8.41 -15.03 1.37
CA GLY A 134 9.54 -14.68 2.21
C GLY A 134 10.56 -13.82 1.51
N ASP A 135 11.44 -13.20 2.28
CA ASP A 135 12.63 -12.52 1.79
C ASP A 135 13.87 -13.28 2.31
N LEU A 136 14.84 -13.48 1.45
CA LEU A 136 16.09 -14.16 1.75
C LEU A 136 17.27 -13.22 1.53
N MET A 137 18.15 -13.14 2.51
CA MET A 137 19.41 -12.43 2.42
C MET A 137 20.54 -13.46 2.38
N THR A 138 21.42 -13.35 1.41
CA THR A 138 22.60 -14.22 1.23
C THR A 138 23.88 -13.38 1.22
N LEU A 139 25.02 -14.02 1.37
CA LEU A 139 26.27 -13.40 0.98
C LEU A 139 26.35 -13.31 -0.56
N HIS A 140 26.99 -12.27 -1.05
CA HIS A 140 27.17 -12.10 -2.49
C HIS A 140 27.94 -13.29 -3.09
N GLY A 141 27.38 -13.84 -4.17
CA GLY A 141 27.93 -15.01 -4.84
C GLY A 141 27.54 -16.37 -4.23
N GLU A 142 26.76 -16.38 -3.15
CA GLU A 142 26.17 -17.61 -2.62
C GLU A 142 25.13 -18.17 -3.58
N VAL A 143 25.29 -19.45 -3.95
CA VAL A 143 24.43 -20.11 -4.94
C VAL A 143 23.27 -20.80 -4.24
N ILE A 144 22.06 -20.40 -4.59
CA ILE A 144 20.82 -21.05 -4.16
C ILE A 144 20.41 -22.05 -5.24
N ASP A 145 20.28 -23.33 -4.88
CA ASP A 145 19.78 -24.36 -5.78
C ASP A 145 18.24 -24.46 -5.65
N PRO A 146 17.48 -23.98 -6.65
CA PRO A 146 16.02 -23.97 -6.55
C PRO A 146 15.36 -25.35 -6.55
N LYS A 147 16.13 -26.41 -6.79
CA LYS A 147 15.66 -27.81 -6.74
C LYS A 147 15.73 -28.41 -5.34
N LYS A 148 16.42 -27.77 -4.42
CA LYS A 148 16.58 -28.21 -3.03
C LYS A 148 15.66 -27.45 -2.09
N ASP A 149 15.33 -28.08 -0.98
CA ASP A 149 14.60 -27.40 0.10
C ASP A 149 15.42 -26.22 0.62
N LEU A 150 14.76 -25.08 0.75
CA LEU A 150 15.34 -23.84 1.26
C LEU A 150 14.76 -23.53 2.63
N THR A 151 15.60 -23.50 3.66
CA THR A 151 15.19 -23.06 4.98
C THR A 151 15.66 -21.62 5.21
N ILE A 152 14.72 -20.70 5.38
CA ILE A 152 14.98 -19.29 5.72
C ILE A 152 14.78 -19.09 7.22
N TYR A 153 15.66 -18.31 7.83
CA TYR A 153 15.65 -18.03 9.26
C TYR A 153 15.39 -16.55 9.50
N HIS A 154 14.63 -16.26 10.54
CA HIS A 154 14.46 -14.87 10.98
C HIS A 154 15.79 -14.33 11.52
N GLN A 155 16.21 -13.19 11.03
CA GLN A 155 17.50 -12.57 11.30
C GLN A 155 17.86 -12.48 12.81
N MET A 156 16.89 -12.10 13.65
CA MET A 156 17.08 -11.87 15.07
C MET A 156 16.65 -13.05 15.95
N ASN A 157 15.82 -13.94 15.42
CA ASN A 157 15.19 -15.01 16.15
C ASN A 157 15.32 -16.31 15.36
N SER A 158 16.46 -16.95 15.41
CA SER A 158 16.80 -18.14 14.58
C SER A 158 15.85 -19.33 14.77
N TRP A 159 15.12 -19.40 15.88
CA TRP A 159 14.06 -20.40 16.09
C TRP A 159 12.83 -20.16 15.21
N LYS A 160 12.63 -18.93 14.71
CA LYS A 160 11.62 -18.64 13.71
C LYS A 160 12.21 -18.91 12.33
N ASN A 161 11.81 -20.02 11.75
CA ASN A 161 12.25 -20.41 10.42
C ASN A 161 11.10 -20.93 9.58
N LYS A 162 11.33 -21.01 8.28
CA LYS A 162 10.39 -21.59 7.32
C LYS A 162 11.18 -22.35 6.28
N THR A 163 10.81 -23.61 6.07
CA THR A 163 11.33 -24.44 4.98
C THR A 163 10.37 -24.38 3.80
N ILE A 164 10.93 -24.10 2.64
CA ILE A 164 10.22 -24.04 1.36
C ILE A 164 10.71 -25.23 0.53
N PRO A 165 9.84 -26.15 0.11
CA PRO A 165 10.24 -27.32 -0.68
C PRO A 165 10.89 -26.92 -1.99
N GLY A 166 11.91 -27.67 -2.40
CA GLY A 166 12.58 -27.48 -3.69
C GLY A 166 11.62 -27.58 -4.86
N GLY A 167 11.80 -26.71 -5.85
CA GLY A 167 10.93 -26.62 -7.03
C GLY A 167 9.67 -25.75 -6.87
N ASN A 168 9.34 -25.30 -5.66
CA ASN A 168 8.13 -24.50 -5.38
C ASN A 168 8.40 -22.99 -5.29
N TYR A 169 9.61 -22.54 -5.61
CA TYR A 169 10.01 -21.13 -5.58
C TYR A 169 10.95 -20.77 -6.74
#